data_ab4201aa29f69e3eaad4cfc32185c76a
#
_entry.id   ab4201aa29f69e3eaad4cfc32185c76a
#
_cell.length_a   1.000
_cell.length_b   1.000
_cell.length_c   1.000
_cell.angle_alpha   90.00
_cell.angle_beta   90.00
_cell.angle_gamma   90.00
#
_symmetry.space_group_name_H-M   'P 1'
#
loop_
_entity.id
_entity.type
_entity.pdbx_description
1 polymer ?
#
loop_
_entity_poly.entity_id
_entity_poly.type
_entity_poly.pdbx_seq_one_letter_code
_entity_poly.pdbx_strand_id
1 'polypeptide(L)'
;KNVIEAPKLVSAPDEISLEVTEHDVVQEMDKTRLLHYTPLTDKQHKTPLLISYALINRFHILDIHPEKSWVRNLLEQGFDVYMLDWGTPTSMDKYLDFDDYVNGYLDTYVEHIKNESSTESISLQGYCTGATIATAYATLHPENVKNYIATAPVIDGWKDTTVISNLAKHMDVDKMVDVVGNM
;
A
#
# COMPACT_ATOMS: atom_id res chain seq x y z
N LYS A 1 32.80 -34.92 -15.87
CA LYS A 1 32.20 -34.05 -14.85
C LYS A 1 31.90 -32.72 -15.51
N ASN A 2 30.67 -32.54 -16.01
CA ASN A 2 30.22 -31.29 -16.57
C ASN A 2 29.89 -30.37 -15.38
N VAL A 3 30.74 -29.43 -15.10
CA VAL A 3 30.45 -28.30 -14.22
C VAL A 3 29.54 -27.38 -15.04
N ILE A 4 28.28 -27.33 -14.71
CA ILE A 4 27.38 -26.29 -15.23
C ILE A 4 27.87 -25.00 -14.54
N GLU A 5 28.54 -24.14 -15.30
CA GLU A 5 28.83 -22.78 -14.83
C GLU A 5 27.49 -22.09 -14.57
N ALA A 6 27.25 -21.72 -13.33
CA ALA A 6 26.12 -20.86 -12.99
C ALA A 6 26.24 -19.59 -13.84
N PRO A 7 25.14 -19.13 -14.49
CA PRO A 7 25.19 -17.87 -15.20
C PRO A 7 25.70 -16.80 -14.23
N LYS A 8 26.72 -16.05 -14.66
CA LYS A 8 27.19 -14.87 -13.90
C LYS A 8 25.94 -14.03 -13.64
N LEU A 9 25.58 -13.90 -12.36
CA LEU A 9 24.62 -12.92 -11.96
C LEU A 9 25.09 -11.60 -12.56
N VAL A 10 24.30 -11.08 -13.50
CA VAL A 10 24.50 -9.73 -14.01
C VAL A 10 24.56 -8.86 -12.78
N SER A 11 25.70 -8.21 -12.54
CA SER A 11 25.82 -7.23 -11.47
C SER A 11 24.61 -6.33 -11.57
N ALA A 12 23.85 -6.22 -10.47
CA ALA A 12 22.74 -5.28 -10.42
C ALA A 12 23.27 -3.93 -10.90
N PRO A 13 22.59 -3.26 -11.84
CA PRO A 13 23.02 -1.94 -12.25
C PRO A 13 23.11 -1.09 -10.99
N ASP A 14 24.23 -0.39 -10.84
CA ASP A 14 24.43 0.58 -9.77
C ASP A 14 23.24 1.54 -9.79
N GLU A 15 22.50 1.58 -8.67
CA GLU A 15 21.31 2.41 -8.45
C GLU A 15 20.12 2.17 -9.38
N ILE A 16 19.33 1.16 -9.08
CA ILE A 16 17.95 1.13 -9.55
C ILE A 16 17.18 2.15 -8.68
N SER A 17 16.88 3.32 -9.25
CA SER A 17 15.91 4.23 -8.65
C SER A 17 14.57 3.50 -8.62
N LEU A 18 14.09 3.18 -7.43
CA LEU A 18 12.77 2.56 -7.24
C LEU A 18 11.64 3.61 -7.27
N GLU A 19 11.99 4.88 -7.33
CA GLU A 19 11.06 6.02 -7.38
C GLU A 19 11.04 6.57 -8.80
N VAL A 20 10.13 6.02 -9.61
CA VAL A 20 10.08 6.31 -11.05
C VAL A 20 9.28 7.57 -11.35
N THR A 21 8.21 7.83 -10.59
CA THR A 21 7.36 9.01 -10.74
C THR A 21 7.61 9.98 -9.60
N GLU A 22 7.81 11.25 -9.97
CA GLU A 22 8.09 12.34 -9.03
C GLU A 22 6.95 12.51 -8.02
N HIS A 23 7.31 12.64 -6.74
CA HIS A 23 6.39 12.86 -5.64
C HIS A 23 7.05 13.56 -4.48
N ASP A 24 6.24 14.19 -3.65
CA ASP A 24 6.64 14.77 -2.37
C ASP A 24 6.11 13.93 -1.21
N VAL A 25 6.85 13.89 -0.10
CA VAL A 25 6.34 13.40 1.17
C VAL A 25 5.61 14.55 1.86
N VAL A 26 4.28 14.48 1.89
CA VAL A 26 3.44 15.59 2.39
C VAL A 26 3.06 15.44 3.86
N GLN A 27 3.13 14.21 4.39
CA GLN A 27 2.96 13.96 5.82
C GLN A 27 3.72 12.69 6.23
N GLU A 28 4.23 12.69 7.46
CA GLU A 28 4.86 11.52 8.09
C GLU A 28 4.23 11.28 9.47
N MET A 29 4.05 10.00 9.82
CA MET A 29 3.62 9.57 11.13
C MET A 29 4.32 8.24 11.47
N ASP A 30 5.15 8.24 12.51
CA ASP A 30 6.01 7.12 12.89
C ASP A 30 6.86 6.62 11.70
N LYS A 31 6.63 5.36 11.28
CA LYS A 31 7.31 4.74 10.13
C LYS A 31 6.60 5.00 8.80
N THR A 32 5.40 5.56 8.83
CA THR A 32 4.54 5.68 7.64
C THR A 32 4.68 7.06 7.00
N ARG A 33 4.47 7.13 5.68
CA ARG A 33 4.54 8.36 4.90
C ARG A 33 3.37 8.47 3.95
N LEU A 34 2.86 9.68 3.81
CA LEU A 34 1.92 10.03 2.75
C LEU A 34 2.69 10.68 1.61
N LEU A 35 2.66 10.05 0.45
CA LEU A 35 3.27 10.56 -0.77
C LEU A 35 2.20 11.23 -1.62
N HIS A 36 2.50 12.39 -2.20
CA HIS A 36 1.66 13.09 -3.17
C HIS A 36 2.42 13.22 -4.48
N TYR A 37 1.88 12.62 -5.54
CA TYR A 37 2.54 12.58 -6.83
C TYR A 37 2.35 13.86 -7.63
N THR A 38 3.42 14.30 -8.30
CA THR A 38 3.38 15.47 -9.18
C THR A 38 2.44 15.23 -10.35
N PRO A 39 1.46 16.13 -10.59
CA PRO A 39 0.53 15.99 -11.70
C PRO A 39 1.21 15.92 -13.06
N LEU A 40 0.72 15.06 -13.94
CA LEU A 40 1.19 14.97 -15.34
C LEU A 40 0.26 15.66 -16.34
N THR A 41 -0.86 16.23 -15.87
CA THR A 41 -1.83 16.97 -16.70
C THR A 41 -2.27 18.26 -16.03
N ASP A 42 -2.57 19.27 -16.82
CA ASP A 42 -3.05 20.57 -16.31
C ASP A 42 -4.45 20.51 -15.71
N LYS A 43 -5.23 19.51 -16.10
CA LYS A 43 -6.59 19.35 -15.63
C LYS A 43 -6.74 18.08 -14.80
N GLN A 44 -6.94 18.27 -13.51
CA GLN A 44 -7.16 17.18 -12.58
C GLN A 44 -8.64 16.99 -12.19
N HIS A 45 -8.96 15.76 -11.79
CA HIS A 45 -10.24 15.46 -11.14
C HIS A 45 -10.28 16.11 -9.75
N LYS A 46 -11.46 16.58 -9.36
CA LYS A 46 -11.65 17.30 -8.09
C LYS A 46 -11.53 16.40 -6.86
N THR A 47 -11.80 15.10 -7.02
CA THR A 47 -11.77 14.15 -5.91
C THR A 47 -10.41 13.47 -5.90
N PRO A 48 -9.58 13.68 -4.87
CA PRO A 48 -8.28 13.02 -4.77
C PRO A 48 -8.42 11.52 -4.61
N LEU A 49 -7.40 10.77 -5.04
CA LEU A 49 -7.32 9.32 -4.96
C LEU A 49 -6.19 8.94 -4.00
N LEU A 50 -6.54 8.32 -2.87
CA LEU A 50 -5.57 7.69 -1.98
C LEU A 50 -5.45 6.19 -2.30
N ILE A 51 -4.23 5.73 -2.49
CA ILE A 51 -3.90 4.30 -2.64
C ILE A 51 -3.33 3.77 -1.32
N SER A 52 -4.10 2.92 -0.63
CA SER A 52 -3.65 2.12 0.50
C SER A 52 -3.03 0.83 -0.03
N TYR A 53 -1.69 0.80 -0.12
CA TYR A 53 -0.96 -0.36 -0.61
C TYR A 53 -0.91 -1.48 0.44
N ALA A 54 -0.38 -2.64 0.07
CA ALA A 54 -0.23 -3.77 0.96
C ALA A 54 0.82 -3.52 2.06
N LEU A 55 0.61 -4.10 3.25
CA LEU A 55 1.61 -4.12 4.32
C LEU A 55 2.82 -5.01 3.96
N ILE A 56 2.61 -5.97 3.06
CA ILE A 56 3.63 -6.87 2.55
C ILE A 56 4.11 -6.34 1.20
N ASN A 57 5.40 -6.34 0.96
CA ASN A 57 6.07 -5.70 -0.18
C ASN A 57 6.12 -4.17 -0.10
N ARG A 58 6.59 -3.54 -1.18
CA ARG A 58 6.76 -2.10 -1.28
C ARG A 58 5.82 -1.52 -2.32
N PHE A 59 5.29 -0.34 -2.06
CA PHE A 59 4.40 0.39 -2.97
C PHE A 59 5.03 0.64 -4.36
N HIS A 60 6.36 0.66 -4.46
CA HIS A 60 7.12 0.80 -5.70
C HIS A 60 6.69 -0.18 -6.81
N ILE A 61 6.08 -1.31 -6.44
CA ILE A 61 5.58 -2.27 -7.42
C ILE A 61 4.48 -1.68 -8.33
N LEU A 62 3.78 -0.66 -7.86
CA LEU A 62 2.80 0.08 -8.65
C LEU A 62 3.44 1.17 -9.52
N ASP A 63 4.75 1.39 -9.37
CA ASP A 63 5.50 2.43 -10.09
C ASP A 63 6.91 1.96 -10.47
N ILE A 64 7.03 0.75 -10.99
CA ILE A 64 8.31 0.07 -11.21
C ILE A 64 9.03 0.51 -12.49
N HIS A 65 8.29 1.00 -13.48
CA HIS A 65 8.84 1.39 -14.78
C HIS A 65 7.93 2.42 -15.46
N PRO A 66 8.48 3.48 -16.10
CA PRO A 66 7.67 4.56 -16.69
C PRO A 66 6.55 4.08 -17.64
N GLU A 67 6.84 3.06 -18.45
CA GLU A 67 5.85 2.54 -19.43
C GLU A 67 4.84 1.56 -18.82
N LYS A 68 5.05 1.13 -17.57
CA LYS A 68 4.22 0.12 -16.88
C LYS A 68 3.79 0.58 -15.50
N SER A 69 3.93 1.85 -15.18
CA SER A 69 3.52 2.43 -13.92
C SER A 69 2.00 2.54 -13.84
N TRP A 70 1.44 1.97 -12.79
CA TRP A 70 0.03 2.16 -12.43
C TRP A 70 -0.22 3.62 -12.01
N VAL A 71 0.67 4.17 -11.19
CA VAL A 71 0.60 5.54 -10.70
C VAL A 71 0.63 6.52 -11.87
N ARG A 72 1.62 6.40 -12.76
CA ARG A 72 1.76 7.27 -13.91
C ARG A 72 0.52 7.24 -14.82
N ASN A 73 -0.04 6.06 -15.05
CA ASN A 73 -1.26 5.92 -15.84
C ASN A 73 -2.43 6.68 -15.23
N LEU A 74 -2.59 6.64 -13.90
CA LEU A 74 -3.61 7.43 -13.20
C LEU A 74 -3.38 8.93 -13.34
N LEU A 75 -2.14 9.39 -13.17
CA LEU A 75 -1.78 10.81 -13.33
C LEU A 75 -2.03 11.31 -14.76
N GLU A 76 -1.72 10.50 -15.77
CA GLU A 76 -1.99 10.81 -17.18
C GLU A 76 -3.50 10.90 -17.49
N GLN A 77 -4.34 10.22 -16.71
CA GLN A 77 -5.81 10.35 -16.76
C GLN A 77 -6.34 11.51 -15.91
N GLY A 78 -5.48 12.28 -15.27
CA GLY A 78 -5.85 13.45 -14.48
C GLY A 78 -6.29 13.16 -13.06
N PHE A 79 -5.96 12.01 -12.49
CA PHE A 79 -6.18 11.76 -11.07
C PHE A 79 -5.14 12.53 -10.24
N ASP A 80 -5.59 13.08 -9.12
CA ASP A 80 -4.76 13.64 -8.07
C ASP A 80 -4.41 12.50 -7.11
N VAL A 81 -3.17 11.96 -7.20
CA VAL A 81 -2.81 10.66 -6.62
C VAL A 81 -1.96 10.83 -5.36
N TYR A 82 -2.45 10.24 -4.30
CA TYR A 82 -1.72 10.01 -3.05
C TYR A 82 -1.43 8.52 -2.84
N MET A 83 -0.30 8.20 -2.24
CA MET A 83 0.09 6.83 -1.89
C MET A 83 0.46 6.74 -0.43
N LEU A 84 -0.10 5.76 0.26
CA LEU A 84 0.29 5.45 1.62
C LEU A 84 1.43 4.43 1.62
N ASP A 85 2.61 4.87 2.00
CA ASP A 85 3.76 4.02 2.31
C ASP A 85 3.71 3.63 3.79
N TRP A 86 3.50 2.35 4.05
CA TRP A 86 3.44 1.80 5.40
C TRP A 86 4.80 1.71 6.09
N GLY A 87 5.89 2.00 5.38
CA GLY A 87 7.25 1.93 5.89
C GLY A 87 7.74 0.52 6.18
N THR A 88 8.78 0.44 7.00
CA THR A 88 9.33 -0.84 7.46
C THR A 88 9.05 -1.01 8.94
N PRO A 89 8.35 -2.07 9.35
CA PRO A 89 8.07 -2.32 10.75
C PRO A 89 9.37 -2.57 11.53
N THR A 90 9.39 -2.14 12.76
CA THR A 90 10.45 -2.32 13.74
C THR A 90 9.94 -3.07 14.97
N SER A 91 10.82 -3.40 15.90
CA SER A 91 10.40 -4.01 17.17
C SER A 91 9.48 -3.11 18.02
N MET A 92 9.45 -1.81 17.75
CA MET A 92 8.54 -0.86 18.42
C MET A 92 7.10 -1.03 17.95
N ASP A 93 6.90 -1.53 16.74
CA ASP A 93 5.58 -1.67 16.11
C ASP A 93 4.80 -2.93 16.53
N LYS A 94 5.40 -3.77 17.38
CA LYS A 94 4.80 -5.05 17.81
C LYS A 94 3.49 -4.94 18.60
N TYR A 95 3.16 -3.73 19.06
CA TYR A 95 1.95 -3.47 19.81
C TYR A 95 0.85 -2.82 18.95
N LEU A 96 1.15 -2.49 17.69
CA LEU A 96 0.16 -1.96 16.77
C LEU A 96 -0.85 -3.05 16.44
N ASP A 97 -2.11 -2.73 16.57
CA ASP A 97 -3.21 -3.60 16.19
C ASP A 97 -3.92 -3.11 14.91
N PHE A 98 -4.99 -3.79 14.53
CA PHE A 98 -5.71 -3.46 13.30
C PHE A 98 -6.39 -2.09 13.36
N ASP A 99 -6.83 -1.69 14.55
CA ASP A 99 -7.46 -0.39 14.78
C ASP A 99 -6.49 0.77 14.57
N ASP A 100 -5.23 0.60 14.99
CA ASP A 100 -4.17 1.58 14.75
C ASP A 100 -3.96 1.84 13.24
N TYR A 101 -4.03 0.79 12.42
CA TYR A 101 -3.91 0.93 10.97
C TYR A 101 -5.12 1.59 10.32
N VAL A 102 -6.33 1.31 10.82
CA VAL A 102 -7.59 1.83 10.25
C VAL A 102 -7.90 3.23 10.77
N ASN A 103 -8.06 3.39 12.08
CA ASN A 103 -8.50 4.63 12.73
C ASN A 103 -7.33 5.53 13.17
N GLY A 104 -6.13 4.97 13.26
CA GLY A 104 -4.92 5.74 13.51
C GLY A 104 -4.33 6.30 12.22
N TYR A 105 -3.59 5.47 11.49
CA TYR A 105 -2.81 5.92 10.34
C TYR A 105 -3.68 6.32 9.14
N LEU A 106 -4.60 5.45 8.69
CA LEU A 106 -5.37 5.70 7.47
C LEU A 106 -6.30 6.90 7.64
N ASP A 107 -6.99 7.02 8.77
CA ASP A 107 -7.87 8.16 9.06
C ASP A 107 -7.11 9.48 9.08
N THR A 108 -5.95 9.50 9.75
CA THR A 108 -5.08 10.70 9.81
C THR A 108 -4.71 11.18 8.41
N TYR A 109 -4.36 10.28 7.51
CA TYR A 109 -4.00 10.64 6.15
C TYR A 109 -5.19 11.03 5.28
N VAL A 110 -6.34 10.40 5.47
CA VAL A 110 -7.58 10.80 4.79
C VAL A 110 -7.98 12.22 5.20
N GLU A 111 -7.95 12.53 6.49
CA GLU A 111 -8.25 13.89 6.98
C GLU A 111 -7.24 14.93 6.46
N HIS A 112 -5.96 14.58 6.38
CA HIS A 112 -4.95 15.45 5.77
C HIS A 112 -5.29 15.76 4.31
N ILE A 113 -5.57 14.73 3.48
CA ILE A 113 -5.90 14.91 2.07
C ILE A 113 -7.18 15.74 1.89
N LYS A 114 -8.21 15.51 2.69
CA LYS A 114 -9.46 16.29 2.66
C LYS A 114 -9.19 17.78 2.91
N ASN A 115 -8.37 18.06 3.91
CA ASN A 115 -8.01 19.44 4.27
C ASN A 115 -7.20 20.13 3.16
N GLU A 116 -6.15 19.49 2.64
CA GLU A 116 -5.32 20.03 1.56
C GLU A 116 -6.13 20.25 0.28
N SER A 117 -6.95 19.31 -0.10
CA SER A 117 -7.75 19.36 -1.33
C SER A 117 -9.06 20.14 -1.16
N SER A 118 -9.38 20.61 0.03
CA SER A 118 -10.65 21.27 0.36
C SER A 118 -11.86 20.45 -0.10
N THR A 119 -11.84 19.13 0.14
CA THR A 119 -12.90 18.19 -0.24
C THR A 119 -13.50 17.53 1.01
N GLU A 120 -14.77 17.15 0.93
CA GLU A 120 -15.45 16.45 2.03
C GLU A 120 -15.12 14.96 2.06
N SER A 121 -14.70 14.40 0.91
CA SER A 121 -14.46 12.96 0.77
C SER A 121 -13.45 12.68 -0.36
N ILE A 122 -12.81 11.50 -0.29
CA ILE A 122 -11.80 11.05 -1.23
C ILE A 122 -12.26 9.80 -2.02
N SER A 123 -11.56 9.48 -3.10
CA SER A 123 -11.56 8.12 -3.65
C SER A 123 -10.50 7.29 -2.94
N LEU A 124 -10.87 6.12 -2.44
CA LEU A 124 -9.96 5.23 -1.71
C LEU A 124 -9.76 3.94 -2.51
N GLN A 125 -8.51 3.66 -2.89
CA GLN A 125 -8.14 2.39 -3.49
C GLN A 125 -7.34 1.56 -2.49
N GLY A 126 -7.81 0.35 -2.18
CA GLY A 126 -7.05 -0.64 -1.44
C GLY A 126 -6.43 -1.68 -2.36
N TYR A 127 -5.17 -2.07 -2.11
CA TYR A 127 -4.47 -3.11 -2.86
C TYR A 127 -4.04 -4.25 -1.93
N CYS A 128 -4.45 -5.50 -2.22
CA CYS A 128 -4.14 -6.71 -1.46
C CYS A 128 -4.52 -6.55 0.03
N THR A 129 -3.61 -6.69 0.99
CA THR A 129 -3.87 -6.46 2.43
C THR A 129 -4.23 -5.00 2.73
N GLY A 130 -3.75 -4.05 1.95
CA GLY A 130 -4.20 -2.65 2.01
C GLY A 130 -5.69 -2.50 1.68
N ALA A 131 -6.24 -3.38 0.84
CA ALA A 131 -7.68 -3.41 0.57
C ALA A 131 -8.48 -3.93 1.78
N THR A 132 -7.92 -4.79 2.62
CA THR A 132 -8.56 -5.22 3.87
C THR A 132 -8.73 -4.03 4.82
N ILE A 133 -7.66 -3.25 5.02
CA ILE A 133 -7.66 -2.04 5.84
C ILE A 133 -8.62 -0.99 5.26
N ALA A 134 -8.52 -0.73 3.95
CA ALA A 134 -9.37 0.23 3.26
C ALA A 134 -10.87 -0.16 3.27
N THR A 135 -11.20 -1.46 3.23
CA THR A 135 -12.58 -1.95 3.37
C THR A 135 -13.13 -1.64 4.76
N ALA A 136 -12.34 -1.93 5.80
CA ALA A 136 -12.74 -1.62 7.16
C ALA A 136 -12.96 -0.11 7.34
N TYR A 137 -12.02 0.70 6.86
CA TYR A 137 -12.14 2.16 6.90
C TYR A 137 -13.39 2.67 6.18
N ALA A 138 -13.59 2.27 4.93
CA ALA A 138 -14.76 2.69 4.15
C ALA A 138 -16.10 2.25 4.75
N THR A 139 -16.09 1.20 5.56
CA THR A 139 -17.28 0.71 6.28
C THR A 139 -17.54 1.53 7.55
N LEU A 140 -16.49 1.92 8.26
CA LEU A 140 -16.58 2.67 9.51
C LEU A 140 -16.77 4.18 9.26
N HIS A 141 -16.20 4.72 8.18
CA HIS A 141 -16.19 6.13 7.82
C HIS A 141 -16.73 6.36 6.39
N PRO A 142 -17.98 5.93 6.09
CA PRO A 142 -18.53 6.04 4.73
C PRO A 142 -18.64 7.49 4.24
N GLU A 143 -18.74 8.46 5.12
CA GLU A 143 -18.78 9.89 4.82
C GLU A 143 -17.47 10.40 4.21
N ASN A 144 -16.35 9.79 4.54
CA ASN A 144 -15.02 10.16 4.06
C ASN A 144 -14.69 9.56 2.70
N VAL A 145 -15.45 8.55 2.25
CA VAL A 145 -15.12 7.76 1.05
C VAL A 145 -16.21 7.91 -0.01
N LYS A 146 -15.91 8.70 -1.04
CA LYS A 146 -16.83 8.91 -2.18
C LYS A 146 -16.86 7.73 -3.12
N ASN A 147 -15.69 7.13 -3.41
CA ASN A 147 -15.55 5.96 -4.24
C ASN A 147 -14.59 4.99 -3.57
N TYR A 148 -14.94 3.70 -3.57
CA TYR A 148 -14.06 2.66 -3.07
C TYR A 148 -13.67 1.68 -4.18
N ILE A 149 -12.37 1.40 -4.32
CA ILE A 149 -11.80 0.48 -5.30
C ILE A 149 -11.02 -0.61 -4.55
N ALA A 150 -11.51 -1.85 -4.62
CA ALA A 150 -10.83 -3.00 -4.04
C ALA A 150 -10.05 -3.78 -5.12
N THR A 151 -8.74 -3.74 -5.05
CA THR A 151 -7.86 -4.46 -5.96
C THR A 151 -7.26 -5.68 -5.27
N ALA A 152 -7.62 -6.87 -5.72
CA ALA A 152 -7.19 -8.15 -5.15
C ALA A 152 -7.35 -8.24 -3.62
N PRO A 153 -8.54 -7.93 -3.06
CA PRO A 153 -8.76 -7.83 -1.62
C PRO A 153 -8.65 -9.20 -0.94
N VAL A 154 -8.12 -9.21 0.29
CA VAL A 154 -8.12 -10.38 1.17
C VAL A 154 -9.14 -10.11 2.28
N ILE A 155 -10.40 -10.50 2.07
CA ILE A 155 -11.50 -10.19 3.00
C ILE A 155 -11.88 -11.40 3.87
N ASP A 156 -12.03 -12.58 3.30
CA ASP A 156 -12.47 -13.77 4.01
C ASP A 156 -11.59 -14.98 3.65
N GLY A 157 -10.47 -15.11 4.33
CA GLY A 157 -9.55 -16.23 4.15
C GLY A 157 -10.11 -17.60 4.58
N TRP A 158 -11.22 -17.64 5.36
CA TRP A 158 -11.85 -18.88 5.76
C TRP A 158 -12.65 -19.52 4.64
N LYS A 159 -13.22 -18.71 3.75
CA LYS A 159 -13.95 -19.20 2.58
C LYS A 159 -13.04 -19.54 1.40
N ASP A 160 -11.80 -19.06 1.45
CA ASP A 160 -10.81 -19.37 0.44
C ASP A 160 -10.37 -20.84 0.55
N THR A 161 -10.22 -21.50 -0.60
CA THR A 161 -9.83 -22.91 -0.73
C THR A 161 -8.42 -23.09 -1.29
N THR A 162 -7.63 -22.03 -1.37
CA THR A 162 -6.23 -22.10 -1.82
C THR A 162 -5.37 -22.93 -0.86
N VAL A 163 -4.26 -23.44 -1.36
CA VAL A 163 -3.29 -24.20 -0.55
C VAL A 163 -2.80 -23.35 0.64
N ILE A 164 -2.58 -22.04 0.43
CA ILE A 164 -2.11 -21.13 1.49
C ILE A 164 -3.17 -20.98 2.58
N SER A 165 -4.43 -20.74 2.21
CA SER A 165 -5.53 -20.61 3.18
C SER A 165 -5.78 -21.91 3.95
N ASN A 166 -5.69 -23.06 3.27
CA ASN A 166 -5.81 -24.34 3.94
C ASN A 166 -4.65 -24.61 4.90
N LEU A 167 -3.43 -24.24 4.53
CA LEU A 167 -2.27 -24.34 5.41
C LEU A 167 -2.45 -23.45 6.64
N ALA A 168 -2.82 -22.19 6.44
CA ALA A 168 -3.04 -21.22 7.52
C ALA A 168 -4.08 -21.66 8.54
N LYS A 169 -5.16 -22.33 8.10
CA LYS A 169 -6.20 -22.89 9.00
C LYS A 169 -5.68 -23.95 9.97
N HIS A 170 -4.55 -24.60 9.66
CA HIS A 170 -3.95 -25.67 10.47
C HIS A 170 -2.66 -25.23 11.15
N MET A 171 -2.22 -23.98 10.96
CA MET A 171 -1.01 -23.46 11.58
C MET A 171 -1.33 -22.87 12.97
N ASP A 172 -0.46 -23.19 13.91
CA ASP A 172 -0.45 -22.56 15.23
C ASP A 172 0.29 -21.22 15.11
N VAL A 173 -0.49 -20.14 15.00
CA VAL A 173 0.03 -18.78 14.77
C VAL A 173 0.93 -18.34 15.92
N ASP A 174 0.58 -18.66 17.16
CA ASP A 174 1.37 -18.28 18.34
C ASP A 174 2.76 -18.92 18.30
N LYS A 175 2.85 -20.20 17.94
CA LYS A 175 4.16 -20.85 17.76
C LYS A 175 4.98 -20.27 16.62
N MET A 176 4.31 -19.82 15.54
CA MET A 176 5.03 -19.16 14.45
C MET A 176 5.59 -17.81 14.87
N VAL A 177 4.79 -17.00 15.57
CA VAL A 177 5.24 -15.72 16.11
C VAL A 177 6.43 -15.91 17.05
N ASP A 178 6.39 -16.94 17.92
CA ASP A 178 7.50 -17.24 18.82
C ASP A 178 8.79 -17.61 18.05
N VAL A 179 8.68 -18.32 16.95
CA VAL A 179 9.84 -18.71 16.13
C VAL A 179 10.40 -17.52 15.35
N VAL A 180 9.55 -16.69 14.74
CA VAL A 180 9.94 -15.55 13.91
C VAL A 180 10.35 -14.34 14.78
N GLY A 181 9.67 -14.14 15.89
CA GLY A 181 9.93 -13.01 16.81
C GLY A 181 11.26 -13.12 17.58
N ASN A 182 11.92 -14.27 17.52
CA ASN A 182 13.23 -14.51 18.16
C ASN A 182 14.39 -14.53 17.16
N MET A 183 14.16 -14.20 15.89
CA MET A 183 15.22 -13.99 14.89
C MET A 183 15.56 -12.49 14.79
#